data_adb97a3bf3475179e4b7c4f258cfc024
#
_entry.id   adb97a3bf3475179e4b7c4f258cfc024
#
_cell.length_a   1.000
_cell.length_b   1.000
_cell.length_c   1.000
_cell.angle_alpha   90.00
_cell.angle_beta   90.00
_cell.angle_gamma   90.00
#
_symmetry.space_group_name_H-M   'P 1'
#
loop_
_entity.id
_entity.type
_entity.pdbx_description
1 polymer ?
#
loop_
_entity_poly.entity_id
_entity_poly.type
_entity_poly.pdbx_seq_one_letter_code
_entity_poly.pdbx_strand_id
1 'polypeptide(L)'
;MTNDDSTTATSGDALSNLSREDRHFDPPDDLAASANVKIDAYDEAASDRSAFWAAQAERISWAEPFTEVLDWTDPPFAKWYVGGRLNAAYNCVDRHVEEGRGDKV
;
A
#
# COMPACT_ATOMS: atom_id res chain seq x y z
N MET A 1 -19.93 -47.99 -24.38
CA MET A 1 -19.71 -48.07 -22.90
C MET A 1 -18.95 -46.78 -22.57
N THR A 2 -19.68 -45.79 -22.18
CA THR A 2 -19.19 -44.49 -21.72
C THR A 2 -19.11 -44.53 -20.22
N ASN A 3 -17.89 -44.52 -19.67
CA ASN A 3 -17.71 -44.36 -18.23
C ASN A 3 -17.90 -42.88 -17.88
N ASP A 4 -18.98 -42.61 -17.20
CA ASP A 4 -19.25 -41.34 -16.54
C ASP A 4 -18.47 -41.37 -15.20
N ASP A 5 -17.32 -40.75 -15.17
CA ASP A 5 -16.49 -40.57 -13.97
C ASP A 5 -16.91 -39.27 -13.27
N SER A 6 -18.11 -39.29 -12.68
CA SER A 6 -18.55 -38.21 -11.82
C SER A 6 -17.83 -38.33 -10.47
N THR A 7 -16.67 -37.64 -10.38
CA THR A 7 -15.95 -37.46 -9.13
C THR A 7 -16.80 -36.60 -8.18
N THR A 8 -17.49 -37.24 -7.27
CA THR A 8 -18.21 -36.58 -6.17
C THR A 8 -17.16 -35.95 -5.22
N ALA A 9 -16.99 -34.64 -5.32
CA ALA A 9 -16.19 -33.88 -4.33
C ALA A 9 -16.78 -34.15 -2.93
N THR A 10 -15.94 -34.55 -2.00
CA THR A 10 -16.36 -34.78 -0.59
C THR A 10 -16.66 -33.45 0.08
N SER A 11 -17.60 -33.41 1.03
CA SER A 11 -17.97 -32.19 1.77
C SER A 11 -16.78 -31.50 2.45
N GLY A 12 -15.71 -32.25 2.77
CA GLY A 12 -14.47 -31.73 3.33
C GLY A 12 -13.68 -30.88 2.34
N ASP A 13 -13.65 -31.26 1.05
CA ASP A 13 -12.96 -30.51 -0.01
C ASP A 13 -13.69 -29.20 -0.31
N ALA A 14 -15.02 -29.19 -0.28
CA ALA A 14 -15.80 -27.96 -0.48
C ALA A 14 -15.57 -26.94 0.64
N LEU A 15 -15.47 -27.40 1.89
CA LEU A 15 -15.19 -26.52 3.04
C LEU A 15 -13.75 -26.00 3.05
N SER A 16 -12.77 -26.82 2.64
CA SER A 16 -11.37 -26.38 2.54
C SER A 16 -11.17 -25.37 1.41
N ASN A 17 -11.92 -25.49 0.32
CA ASN A 17 -11.90 -24.52 -0.76
C ASN A 17 -12.50 -23.16 -0.37
N LEU A 18 -13.47 -23.12 0.54
CA LEU A 18 -14.05 -21.88 1.06
C LEU A 18 -13.06 -21.09 1.95
N SER A 19 -12.06 -21.76 2.54
CA SER A 19 -11.04 -21.14 3.37
C SER A 19 -9.81 -20.65 2.60
N ARG A 20 -9.72 -20.97 1.30
CA ARG A 20 -8.64 -20.53 0.40
C ARG A 20 -9.20 -19.64 -0.67
N GLU A 21 -8.69 -18.42 -0.73
CA GLU A 21 -9.01 -17.48 -1.80
C GLU A 21 -7.75 -17.29 -2.67
N ASP A 22 -7.69 -18.03 -3.76
CA ASP A 22 -6.57 -18.00 -4.71
C ASP A 22 -6.94 -17.26 -6.02
N ARG A 23 -8.16 -16.70 -6.09
CA ARG A 23 -8.60 -15.96 -7.28
C ARG A 23 -7.83 -14.65 -7.39
N HIS A 24 -7.32 -14.39 -8.57
CA HIS A 24 -6.67 -13.14 -8.92
C HIS A 24 -7.53 -12.38 -9.95
N PHE A 25 -7.72 -11.09 -9.72
CA PHE A 25 -8.47 -10.22 -10.61
C PHE A 25 -7.58 -9.06 -11.03
N ASP A 26 -7.14 -9.08 -12.26
CA ASP A 26 -6.37 -7.97 -12.82
C ASP A 26 -7.26 -6.75 -13.00
N PRO A 27 -6.74 -5.53 -12.75
CA PRO A 27 -7.47 -4.32 -13.04
C PRO A 27 -7.68 -4.17 -14.55
N PRO A 28 -8.78 -3.51 -14.99
CA PRO A 28 -8.94 -3.15 -16.41
C PRO A 28 -7.75 -2.35 -16.93
N ASP A 29 -7.33 -2.62 -18.18
CA ASP A 29 -6.12 -2.04 -18.78
C ASP A 29 -6.12 -0.51 -18.80
N ASP A 30 -7.26 0.11 -19.05
CA ASP A 30 -7.42 1.56 -19.08
C ASP A 30 -7.26 2.18 -17.67
N LEU A 31 -7.76 1.50 -16.65
CA LEU A 31 -7.59 1.91 -15.27
C LEU A 31 -6.12 1.77 -14.83
N ALA A 32 -5.48 0.65 -15.13
CA ALA A 32 -4.07 0.41 -14.84
C ALA A 32 -3.17 1.44 -15.54
N ALA A 33 -3.47 1.76 -16.82
CA ALA A 33 -2.73 2.74 -17.60
C ALA A 33 -2.87 4.17 -17.06
N SER A 34 -4.02 4.54 -16.50
CA SER A 34 -4.29 5.88 -15.96
C SER A 34 -3.95 6.03 -14.47
N ALA A 35 -3.63 4.93 -13.77
CA ALA A 35 -3.31 4.95 -12.35
C ALA A 35 -2.10 5.83 -12.04
N ASN A 36 -2.17 6.60 -10.95
CA ASN A 36 -1.05 7.45 -10.49
C ASN A 36 0.13 6.64 -9.95
N VAL A 37 -0.15 5.47 -9.38
CA VAL A 37 0.86 4.52 -8.90
C VAL A 37 0.75 3.26 -9.76
N LYS A 38 1.87 2.81 -10.28
CA LYS A 38 1.98 1.61 -11.13
C LYS A 38 2.30 0.37 -10.29
N ILE A 39 2.15 -0.79 -10.90
CA ILE A 39 2.36 -2.09 -10.23
C ILE A 39 3.81 -2.26 -9.72
N ASP A 40 4.78 -1.68 -10.41
CA ASP A 40 6.21 -1.71 -10.07
C ASP A 40 6.55 -1.07 -8.72
N ALA A 41 5.69 -0.18 -8.20
CA ALA A 41 5.86 0.39 -6.87
C ALA A 41 5.91 -0.67 -5.74
N TYR A 42 5.28 -1.83 -5.94
CA TYR A 42 5.36 -2.93 -4.99
C TYR A 42 6.75 -3.58 -4.98
N ASP A 43 7.35 -3.75 -6.16
CA ASP A 43 8.69 -4.31 -6.31
C ASP A 43 9.75 -3.34 -5.76
N GLU A 44 9.59 -2.04 -6.01
CA GLU A 44 10.44 -1.00 -5.43
C GLU A 44 10.38 -1.03 -3.90
N ALA A 45 9.17 -1.05 -3.32
CA ALA A 45 9.00 -1.12 -1.87
C ALA A 45 9.52 -2.42 -1.25
N ALA A 46 9.47 -3.54 -1.99
CA ALA A 46 10.00 -4.82 -1.55
C ALA A 46 11.53 -4.87 -1.61
N SER A 47 12.15 -4.20 -2.58
CA SER A 47 13.60 -4.17 -2.77
C SER A 47 14.31 -3.36 -1.68
N ASP A 48 13.80 -2.19 -1.34
CA ASP A 48 14.29 -1.35 -0.24
C ASP A 48 13.13 -0.55 0.40
N ARG A 49 12.54 -1.13 1.42
CA ARG A 49 11.41 -0.52 2.15
C ARG A 49 11.77 0.85 2.70
N SER A 50 12.96 0.99 3.28
CA SER A 50 13.35 2.24 3.94
C SER A 50 13.57 3.36 2.92
N ALA A 51 14.25 3.08 1.83
CA ALA A 51 14.44 4.05 0.74
C ALA A 51 13.10 4.44 0.10
N PHE A 52 12.23 3.47 -0.18
CA PHE A 52 10.89 3.74 -0.74
C PHE A 52 10.10 4.70 0.16
N TRP A 53 10.00 4.42 1.46
CA TRP A 53 9.23 5.26 2.38
C TRP A 53 9.92 6.59 2.70
N ALA A 54 11.26 6.68 2.63
CA ALA A 54 11.97 7.96 2.68
C ALA A 54 11.55 8.87 1.53
N ALA A 55 11.54 8.35 0.31
CA ALA A 55 11.10 9.10 -0.87
C ALA A 55 9.63 9.54 -0.78
N GLN A 56 8.73 8.68 -0.27
CA GLN A 56 7.33 9.06 -0.05
C GLN A 56 7.19 10.17 1.00
N ALA A 57 8.06 10.20 2.01
CA ALA A 57 8.03 11.22 3.07
C ALA A 57 8.42 12.63 2.57
N GLU A 58 9.14 12.75 1.46
CA GLU A 58 9.47 14.04 0.83
C GLU A 58 8.24 14.81 0.33
N ARG A 59 7.12 14.11 0.14
CA ARG A 59 5.83 14.72 -0.25
C ARG A 59 5.14 15.46 0.89
N ILE A 60 5.66 15.36 2.11
CA ILE A 60 5.10 15.93 3.33
C ILE A 60 6.02 17.05 3.81
N SER A 61 5.44 18.15 4.31
CA SER A 61 6.18 19.22 4.95
C SER A 61 6.45 18.86 6.42
N TRP A 62 7.72 18.76 6.77
CA TRP A 62 8.21 18.46 8.11
C TRP A 62 8.61 19.74 8.84
N ALA A 63 8.11 19.94 10.05
CA ALA A 63 8.60 21.00 10.94
C ALA A 63 9.99 20.64 11.51
N GLU A 64 10.19 19.39 11.86
CA GLU A 64 11.49 18.81 12.21
C GLU A 64 11.67 17.53 11.39
N PRO A 65 12.70 17.43 10.53
CA PRO A 65 12.98 16.23 9.76
C PRO A 65 13.21 15.01 10.65
N PHE A 66 12.82 13.82 10.18
CA PHE A 66 13.12 12.58 10.86
C PHE A 66 14.61 12.21 10.72
N THR A 67 15.13 11.45 11.67
CA THR A 67 16.51 10.94 11.68
C THR A 67 16.61 9.51 11.18
N GLU A 68 15.53 8.76 11.29
CA GLU A 68 15.44 7.36 10.87
C GLU A 68 14.05 7.06 10.30
N VAL A 69 13.99 6.33 9.19
CA VAL A 69 12.71 6.01 8.54
C VAL A 69 11.94 4.96 9.32
N LEU A 70 12.62 3.92 9.80
CA LEU A 70 12.00 2.79 10.51
C LEU A 70 12.94 2.26 11.58
N ASP A 71 12.53 2.36 12.85
CA ASP A 71 13.09 1.59 13.95
C ASP A 71 12.29 0.30 14.12
N TRP A 72 12.92 -0.83 13.83
CA TRP A 72 12.38 -2.18 13.97
C TRP A 72 13.17 -3.02 14.99
N THR A 73 13.72 -2.38 16.02
CA THR A 73 14.58 -3.05 17.03
C THR A 73 13.79 -3.88 18.03
N ASP A 74 12.48 -3.62 18.19
CA ASP A 74 11.59 -4.33 19.13
C ASP A 74 10.31 -4.86 18.42
N PRO A 75 10.40 -5.87 17.53
CA PRO A 75 9.24 -6.43 16.85
C PRO A 75 8.21 -7.01 17.83
N PRO A 76 6.90 -6.83 17.61
CA PRO A 76 6.27 -6.25 16.42
C PRO A 76 6.04 -4.73 16.48
N PHE A 77 6.67 -4.01 17.39
CA PHE A 77 6.45 -2.57 17.61
C PHE A 77 7.35 -1.75 16.69
N ALA A 78 6.79 -1.29 15.56
CA ALA A 78 7.48 -0.40 14.62
C ALA A 78 7.37 1.06 15.06
N LYS A 79 8.47 1.82 14.93
CA LYS A 79 8.44 3.29 14.99
C LYS A 79 8.86 3.84 13.64
N TRP A 80 7.96 4.55 13.00
CA TRP A 80 8.20 5.19 11.71
C TRP A 80 8.59 6.65 11.88
N TYR A 81 9.53 7.10 11.04
CA TYR A 81 9.98 8.49 10.97
C TYR A 81 10.42 9.06 12.32
N VAL A 82 11.33 8.33 12.95
CA VAL A 82 11.81 8.61 14.31
C VAL A 82 12.37 10.04 14.42
N GLY A 83 11.91 10.77 15.42
CA GLY A 83 12.29 12.18 15.66
C GLY A 83 11.61 13.18 14.76
N GLY A 84 10.92 12.74 13.70
CA GLY A 84 10.19 13.62 12.80
C GLY A 84 8.99 14.29 13.49
N ARG A 85 8.76 15.57 13.19
CA ARG A 85 7.59 16.32 13.64
C ARG A 85 6.93 17.04 12.48
N LEU A 86 5.62 16.97 12.41
CA LEU A 86 4.83 17.67 11.39
C LEU A 86 3.55 18.23 11.99
N ASN A 87 2.99 19.22 11.31
CA ASN A 87 1.63 19.71 11.58
C ASN A 87 0.70 19.13 10.51
N ALA A 88 -0.25 18.28 10.94
CA ALA A 88 -1.19 17.63 10.01
C ALA A 88 -2.13 18.66 9.34
N ALA A 89 -2.63 19.65 10.10
CA ALA A 89 -3.49 20.70 9.54
C ALA A 89 -2.75 21.49 8.47
N TYR A 90 -1.50 21.91 8.72
CA TYR A 90 -0.67 22.55 7.70
C TYR A 90 -0.54 21.72 6.45
N ASN A 91 -0.20 20.45 6.59
CA ASN A 91 -0.04 19.54 5.44
C ASN A 91 -1.33 19.29 4.66
N CYS A 92 -2.48 19.27 5.34
CA CYS A 92 -3.76 18.98 4.69
C CYS A 92 -4.46 20.21 4.14
N VAL A 93 -4.19 21.41 4.68
CA VAL A 93 -4.93 22.63 4.36
C VAL A 93 -4.00 23.78 3.98
N ASP A 94 -3.24 24.30 4.94
CA ASP A 94 -2.56 25.59 4.81
C ASP A 94 -1.58 25.62 3.63
N ARG A 95 -0.72 24.62 3.49
CA ARG A 95 0.25 24.57 2.39
C ARG A 95 -0.43 24.53 1.01
N HIS A 96 -1.62 23.95 0.89
CA HIS A 96 -2.34 23.90 -0.38
C HIS A 96 -2.91 25.28 -0.76
N VAL A 97 -3.31 26.06 0.25
CA VAL A 97 -3.72 27.46 0.03
C VAL A 97 -2.51 28.30 -0.37
N GLU A 98 -1.37 28.16 0.33
CA GLU A 98 -0.12 28.86 0.01
C GLU A 98 0.41 28.53 -1.39
N GLU A 99 0.22 27.29 -1.85
CA GLU A 99 0.55 26.81 -3.21
C GLU A 99 -0.48 27.26 -4.28
N GLY A 100 -1.46 28.09 -3.94
CA GLY A 100 -2.43 28.65 -4.89
C GLY A 100 -3.60 27.70 -5.22
N ARG A 101 -3.87 26.72 -4.37
CA ARG A 101 -4.97 25.75 -4.54
C ARG A 101 -6.16 26.03 -3.63
N GLY A 102 -6.24 27.21 -3.03
CA GLY A 102 -7.29 27.57 -2.08
C GLY A 102 -8.69 27.58 -2.65
N ASP A 103 -8.84 27.85 -3.95
CA ASP A 103 -10.12 27.90 -4.65
C ASP A 103 -10.57 26.55 -5.24
N LYS A 104 -9.79 25.49 -5.00
CA LYS A 104 -10.11 24.15 -5.49
C LYS A 104 -11.20 23.51 -4.63
N VAL A 105 -12.35 23.26 -5.22
CA VAL A 105 -13.51 22.55 -4.62
C VAL A 105 -13.44 21.07 -4.93
#